data_629ee565411027962276beeeaf5abc2d
#
_entry.id   629ee565411027962276beeeaf5abc2d
#
_cell.length_a   1.000
_cell.length_b   1.000
_cell.length_c   1.000
_cell.angle_alpha   90.00
_cell.angle_beta   90.00
_cell.angle_gamma   90.00
#
_symmetry.space_group_name_H-M   'P 1'
#
loop_
_entity.id
_entity.type
_entity.pdbx_description
1 polymer ?
#
loop_
_entity_poly.entity_id
_entity_poly.type
_entity_poly.pdbx_seq_one_letter_code
_entity_poly.pdbx_strand_id
1 'polypeptide(L)'
;PYRRQRQMCIRDRNTGKITQVIGAVLDIRFDKGVLPEINDAVEIRRKDGSTLVAETAQHLGDDIIRCIAMGPTDGLIRGMEAIATGGPISVPVGEVTLGRIFNVLGEPIDKKPMPEGVKRNPIHRKAPAFAEQATETEILETGIKVVDLLCPYQKGGKIGLFGGAGVGKTVLIQELIRNVATEHGLSLIHISEPTRH
;
A
#
# COMPACT_ATOMS: atom_id res chain seq x y z
N PRO A 1 6.94 6.64 -35.36
CA PRO A 1 8.17 6.98 -34.66
C PRO A 1 8.17 6.25 -33.33
N TYR A 2 8.94 5.17 -33.30
CA TYR A 2 9.09 4.31 -32.11
C TYR A 2 9.74 5.10 -30.99
N ARG A 3 9.03 5.29 -29.87
CA ARG A 3 9.58 5.79 -28.61
C ARG A 3 10.51 4.69 -28.06
N ARG A 4 11.81 4.80 -28.30
CA ARG A 4 12.82 3.96 -27.66
C ARG A 4 12.61 4.04 -26.14
N GLN A 5 12.22 2.92 -25.53
CA GLN A 5 12.40 2.72 -24.10
C GLN A 5 13.88 2.92 -23.82
N ARG A 6 14.23 4.01 -23.16
CA ARG A 6 15.57 4.19 -22.60
C ARG A 6 15.76 3.08 -21.57
N GLN A 7 16.51 2.03 -21.95
CA GLN A 7 17.20 1.21 -20.97
C GLN A 7 18.08 2.18 -20.18
N MET A 8 17.67 2.50 -18.97
CA MET A 8 18.46 3.29 -18.04
C MET A 8 19.71 2.47 -17.73
N CYS A 9 20.85 2.92 -18.28
CA CYS A 9 22.15 2.32 -18.03
C CYS A 9 22.40 2.30 -16.52
N ILE A 10 22.93 1.18 -16.02
CA ILE A 10 23.27 0.93 -14.60
C ILE A 10 24.17 2.04 -13.99
N ARG A 11 24.81 2.87 -14.82
CA ARG A 11 25.67 3.98 -14.40
C ARG A 11 24.97 5.24 -13.88
N ASP A 12 23.67 5.39 -14.10
CA ASP A 12 22.90 6.60 -13.72
C ASP A 12 22.03 6.40 -12.47
N ARG A 13 22.21 5.29 -11.75
CA ARG A 13 21.49 5.07 -10.50
C ARG A 13 22.10 5.92 -9.40
N ASN A 14 21.29 6.79 -8.81
CA ASN A 14 21.67 7.59 -7.66
C ASN A 14 21.93 6.66 -6.48
N THR A 15 23.19 6.58 -6.04
CA THR A 15 23.62 5.67 -4.97
C THR A 15 24.03 6.45 -3.73
N GLY A 16 23.67 5.93 -2.59
CA GLY A 16 24.03 6.47 -1.29
C GLY A 16 24.64 5.39 -0.39
N LYS A 17 25.04 5.79 0.82
CA LYS A 17 25.57 4.90 1.85
C LYS A 17 24.85 5.10 3.17
N ILE A 18 24.58 4.01 3.86
CA ILE A 18 24.01 4.04 5.20
C ILE A 18 24.99 4.72 6.14
N THR A 19 24.55 5.77 6.82
CA THR A 19 25.33 6.48 7.85
C THR A 19 24.94 6.03 9.26
N GLN A 20 23.66 5.68 9.47
CA GLN A 20 23.14 5.29 10.76
C GLN A 20 21.98 4.31 10.62
N VAL A 21 21.86 3.38 11.58
CA VAL A 21 20.72 2.43 11.70
C VAL A 21 20.20 2.56 13.14
N ILE A 22 18.91 2.89 13.29
CA ILE A 22 18.24 3.01 14.58
C ILE A 22 16.90 2.25 14.52
N GLY A 23 16.93 0.98 14.90
CA GLY A 23 15.76 0.12 14.75
C GLY A 23 15.31 0.06 13.28
N ALA A 24 14.08 0.44 12.97
CA ALA A 24 13.56 0.49 11.60
C ALA A 24 13.93 1.77 10.84
N VAL A 25 14.64 2.73 11.47
CA VAL A 25 15.00 4.00 10.86
C VAL A 25 16.43 3.94 10.33
N LEU A 26 16.63 4.37 9.10
CA LEU A 26 17.90 4.38 8.42
C LEU A 26 18.22 5.81 7.96
N ASP A 27 19.41 6.31 8.29
CA ASP A 27 19.91 7.55 7.72
C ASP A 27 20.91 7.19 6.63
N ILE A 28 20.68 7.72 5.42
CA ILE A 28 21.43 7.40 4.22
C ILE A 28 21.96 8.69 3.61
N ARG A 29 23.26 8.76 3.36
CA ARG A 29 23.88 9.88 2.66
C ARG A 29 24.05 9.53 1.18
N PHE A 30 23.62 10.44 0.30
CA PHE A 30 23.82 10.33 -1.13
C PHE A 30 25.01 11.20 -1.57
N ASP A 31 25.90 10.60 -2.34
CA ASP A 31 27.06 11.31 -2.89
C ASP A 31 26.66 11.99 -4.21
N LYS A 32 26.54 13.32 -4.21
CA LYS A 32 26.35 14.18 -5.38
C LYS A 32 25.31 13.69 -6.39
N GLY A 33 24.08 14.03 -6.18
CA GLY A 33 22.97 13.72 -7.08
C GLY A 33 21.69 14.39 -6.64
N VAL A 34 20.63 14.12 -7.35
CA VAL A 34 19.29 14.49 -6.90
C VAL A 34 18.90 13.54 -5.78
N LEU A 35 18.68 14.07 -4.58
CA LEU A 35 18.16 13.27 -3.46
C LEU A 35 16.84 12.61 -3.83
N PRO A 36 16.58 11.38 -3.37
CA PRO A 36 15.25 10.78 -3.48
C PRO A 36 14.18 11.70 -2.90
N GLU A 37 13.05 11.79 -3.56
CA GLU A 37 11.93 12.56 -3.03
C GLU A 37 11.30 11.87 -1.82
N ILE A 38 10.51 12.60 -1.03
CA ILE A 38 9.74 12.02 0.07
C ILE A 38 8.76 10.99 -0.52
N ASN A 39 8.67 9.82 0.12
CA ASN A 39 7.96 8.62 -0.30
C ASN A 39 8.66 7.78 -1.39
N ASP A 40 9.80 8.20 -1.91
CA ASP A 40 10.54 7.35 -2.84
C ASP A 40 11.14 6.13 -2.14
N ALA A 41 11.17 5.03 -2.87
CA ALA A 41 11.78 3.79 -2.42
C ALA A 41 13.29 3.79 -2.63
N VAL A 42 14.00 3.24 -1.67
CA VAL A 42 15.45 3.03 -1.69
C VAL A 42 15.73 1.55 -1.44
N GLU A 43 16.49 0.92 -2.33
CA GLU A 43 16.91 -0.48 -2.21
C GLU A 43 18.26 -0.59 -1.54
N ILE A 44 18.37 -1.43 -0.53
CA ILE A 44 19.61 -1.71 0.19
C ILE A 44 19.98 -3.17 -0.05
N ARG A 45 21.14 -3.39 -0.66
CA ARG A 45 21.66 -4.72 -0.95
C ARG A 45 22.40 -5.27 0.26
N ARG A 46 21.95 -6.40 0.77
CA ARG A 46 22.62 -7.11 1.86
C ARG A 46 23.73 -8.01 1.33
N LYS A 47 24.65 -8.40 2.22
CA LYS A 47 25.77 -9.30 1.89
C LYS A 47 25.32 -10.71 1.50
N ASP A 48 24.17 -11.15 1.98
CA ASP A 48 23.54 -12.43 1.65
C ASP A 48 22.82 -12.47 0.30
N GLY A 49 22.85 -11.34 -0.44
CA GLY A 49 22.18 -11.17 -1.74
C GLY A 49 20.71 -10.75 -1.62
N SER A 50 20.14 -10.67 -0.43
CA SER A 50 18.78 -10.16 -0.24
C SER A 50 18.73 -8.64 -0.39
N THR A 51 17.57 -8.14 -0.78
CA THR A 51 17.32 -6.70 -0.89
C THR A 51 16.32 -6.28 0.18
N LEU A 52 16.67 -5.22 0.93
CA LEU A 52 15.75 -4.53 1.82
C LEU A 52 15.29 -3.26 1.13
N VAL A 53 13.98 -3.03 1.12
CA VAL A 53 13.40 -1.78 0.64
C VAL A 53 13.12 -0.88 1.84
N ALA A 54 13.47 0.40 1.71
CA ALA A 54 13.14 1.44 2.66
C ALA A 54 12.44 2.60 1.95
N GLU A 55 11.57 3.31 2.64
CA GLU A 55 10.87 4.47 2.11
C GLU A 55 11.46 5.76 2.68
N THR A 56 11.68 6.75 1.83
CA THR A 56 12.18 8.07 2.23
C THR A 56 11.10 8.82 3.01
N ALA A 57 11.36 9.09 4.29
CA ALA A 57 10.43 9.78 5.17
C ALA A 57 10.74 11.27 5.31
N GLN A 58 12.02 11.65 5.30
CA GLN A 58 12.44 13.02 5.57
C GLN A 58 13.84 13.32 4.99
N HIS A 59 14.05 14.56 4.56
CA HIS A 59 15.38 15.10 4.29
C HIS A 59 15.94 15.77 5.55
N LEU A 60 17.15 15.37 5.97
CA LEU A 60 17.80 15.91 7.17
C LEU A 60 18.76 17.08 6.87
N GLY A 61 19.07 17.31 5.60
CA GLY A 61 20.16 18.22 5.18
C GLY A 61 21.48 17.47 4.95
N ASP A 62 22.51 18.17 4.46
CA ASP A 62 23.86 17.63 4.20
C ASP A 62 23.87 16.33 3.35
N ASP A 63 22.99 16.28 2.35
CA ASP A 63 22.77 15.13 1.47
C ASP A 63 22.35 13.84 2.21
N ILE A 64 21.77 13.97 3.41
CA ILE A 64 21.26 12.86 4.21
C ILE A 64 19.74 12.83 4.15
N ILE A 65 19.22 11.65 3.85
CA ILE A 65 17.80 11.34 3.97
C ILE A 65 17.56 10.35 5.10
N ARG A 66 16.39 10.46 5.72
CA ARG A 66 15.89 9.50 6.70
C ARG A 66 14.86 8.62 6.04
N CYS A 67 15.07 7.30 6.15
CA CYS A 67 14.21 6.28 5.57
C CYS A 67 13.64 5.37 6.64
N ILE A 68 12.48 4.78 6.35
CA ILE A 68 11.84 3.74 7.16
C ILE A 68 11.98 2.41 6.43
N ALA A 69 12.58 1.43 7.08
CA ALA A 69 12.76 0.08 6.52
C ALA A 69 11.43 -0.68 6.46
N MET A 70 11.13 -1.31 5.33
CA MET A 70 9.94 -2.14 5.11
C MET A 70 10.14 -3.61 5.52
N GLY A 71 11.18 -3.89 6.27
CA GLY A 71 11.50 -5.23 6.77
C GLY A 71 12.54 -5.17 7.88
N PRO A 72 12.96 -6.34 8.40
CA PRO A 72 13.96 -6.43 9.46
C PRO A 72 15.28 -5.75 9.06
N THR A 73 15.89 -5.01 9.98
CA THR A 73 17.15 -4.29 9.76
C THR A 73 18.37 -5.07 10.23
N ASP A 74 18.17 -6.32 10.64
CA ASP A 74 19.23 -7.20 11.09
C ASP A 74 20.31 -7.37 10.01
N GLY A 75 21.56 -7.31 10.42
CA GLY A 75 22.71 -7.42 9.51
C GLY A 75 23.03 -6.18 8.69
N LEU A 76 22.27 -5.09 8.83
CA LEU A 76 22.65 -3.81 8.23
C LEU A 76 23.82 -3.19 9.01
N ILE A 77 24.80 -2.71 8.26
CA ILE A 77 25.95 -2.01 8.82
C ILE A 77 26.13 -0.67 8.13
N ARG A 78 26.75 0.25 8.83
CA ARG A 78 27.19 1.54 8.29
C ARG A 78 28.10 1.34 7.07
N GLY A 79 27.90 2.14 6.03
CA GLY A 79 28.64 2.09 4.79
C GLY A 79 28.08 1.16 3.73
N MET A 80 27.01 0.40 4.00
CA MET A 80 26.33 -0.39 2.98
C MET A 80 25.72 0.52 1.90
N GLU A 81 25.73 0.03 0.67
CA GLU A 81 25.20 0.74 -0.48
C GLU A 81 23.66 0.73 -0.48
N ALA A 82 23.11 1.89 -0.79
CA ALA A 82 21.68 2.12 -0.96
C ALA A 82 21.45 2.76 -2.32
N ILE A 83 20.46 2.28 -3.06
CA ILE A 83 20.19 2.67 -4.44
C ILE A 83 18.79 3.28 -4.49
N ALA A 84 18.69 4.54 -4.94
CA ALA A 84 17.39 5.16 -5.19
C ALA A 84 16.71 4.51 -6.40
N THR A 85 15.43 4.16 -6.25
CA THR A 85 14.65 3.53 -7.33
C THR A 85 14.09 4.55 -8.33
N GLY A 86 14.03 5.83 -7.92
CA GLY A 86 13.48 6.93 -8.72
C GLY A 86 11.96 6.99 -8.69
N GLY A 87 11.32 6.42 -7.69
CA GLY A 87 9.89 6.50 -7.46
C GLY A 87 9.42 5.75 -6.23
N PRO A 88 8.15 5.90 -5.85
CA PRO A 88 7.59 5.28 -4.66
C PRO A 88 7.42 3.76 -4.81
N ILE A 89 7.24 3.08 -3.67
CA ILE A 89 6.90 1.66 -3.64
C ILE A 89 5.63 1.46 -4.47
N SER A 90 5.64 0.47 -5.36
CA SER A 90 4.51 0.12 -6.20
C SER A 90 4.04 -1.30 -5.94
N VAL A 91 2.72 -1.51 -5.99
CA VAL A 91 2.09 -2.80 -5.74
C VAL A 91 1.26 -3.25 -6.94
N PRO A 92 1.11 -4.56 -7.17
CA PRO A 92 0.25 -5.07 -8.24
C PRO A 92 -1.20 -4.67 -7.98
N VAL A 93 -1.96 -4.44 -9.06
CA VAL A 93 -3.37 -4.05 -9.02
C VAL A 93 -4.16 -4.79 -10.08
N GLY A 94 -5.48 -4.87 -9.87
CA GLY A 94 -6.43 -5.50 -10.79
C GLY A 94 -6.89 -6.89 -10.34
N GLU A 95 -7.63 -7.56 -11.19
CA GLU A 95 -8.28 -8.86 -10.89
C GLU A 95 -7.29 -9.95 -10.49
N VAL A 96 -6.05 -9.89 -10.96
CA VAL A 96 -4.98 -10.85 -10.63
C VAL A 96 -4.60 -10.84 -9.16
N THR A 97 -5.00 -9.82 -8.41
CA THR A 97 -4.75 -9.70 -6.98
C THR A 97 -5.85 -10.28 -6.09
N LEU A 98 -7.02 -10.58 -6.69
CA LEU A 98 -8.17 -11.10 -5.94
C LEU A 98 -7.88 -12.51 -5.41
N GLY A 99 -8.22 -12.73 -4.13
CA GLY A 99 -7.98 -14.00 -3.45
C GLY A 99 -6.50 -14.35 -3.25
N ARG A 100 -5.59 -13.37 -3.34
CA ARG A 100 -4.14 -13.50 -3.16
C ARG A 100 -3.68 -12.83 -1.88
N ILE A 101 -2.54 -13.25 -1.37
CA ILE A 101 -1.91 -12.65 -0.17
C ILE A 101 -0.55 -12.09 -0.57
N PHE A 102 -0.32 -10.82 -0.23
CA PHE A 102 0.89 -10.09 -0.56
C PHE A 102 1.58 -9.54 0.69
N ASN A 103 2.89 -9.36 0.59
CA ASN A 103 3.64 -8.55 1.56
C ASN A 103 3.46 -7.05 1.26
N VAL A 104 4.06 -6.19 2.08
CA VAL A 104 3.99 -4.72 1.93
C VAL A 104 4.62 -4.19 0.64
N LEU A 105 5.45 -4.99 -0.02
CA LEU A 105 6.09 -4.67 -1.30
C LEU A 105 5.29 -5.17 -2.51
N GLY A 106 4.13 -5.81 -2.26
CA GLY A 106 3.31 -6.40 -3.31
C GLY A 106 3.91 -7.67 -3.92
N GLU A 107 4.70 -8.42 -3.16
CA GLU A 107 5.18 -9.74 -3.54
C GLU A 107 4.25 -10.82 -2.97
N PRO A 108 3.89 -11.84 -3.76
CA PRO A 108 2.99 -12.89 -3.31
C PRO A 108 3.66 -13.76 -2.25
N ILE A 109 2.99 -13.95 -1.11
CA ILE A 109 3.43 -14.85 -0.02
C ILE A 109 2.62 -16.14 0.04
N ASP A 110 1.61 -16.28 -0.82
CA ASP A 110 0.73 -17.44 -0.94
C ASP A 110 1.35 -18.60 -1.75
N LYS A 111 2.64 -18.52 -2.09
CA LYS A 111 3.39 -19.51 -2.88
C LYS A 111 2.86 -19.74 -4.31
N LYS A 112 1.94 -18.91 -4.79
CA LYS A 112 1.44 -18.99 -6.17
C LYS A 112 2.22 -18.01 -7.05
N PRO A 113 2.60 -18.38 -8.27
CA PRO A 113 3.31 -17.49 -9.17
C PRO A 113 2.46 -16.26 -9.51
N MET A 114 3.13 -15.15 -9.75
CA MET A 114 2.50 -13.94 -10.26
C MET A 114 2.61 -13.96 -11.79
N PRO A 115 1.53 -13.65 -12.54
CA PRO A 115 1.63 -13.47 -13.97
C PRO A 115 2.63 -12.35 -14.33
N GLU A 116 3.32 -12.50 -15.46
CA GLU A 116 4.19 -11.45 -15.99
C GLU A 116 3.37 -10.27 -16.51
N GLY A 117 3.96 -9.07 -16.44
CA GLY A 117 3.34 -7.86 -17.01
C GLY A 117 2.16 -7.30 -16.21
N VAL A 118 1.98 -7.69 -14.95
CA VAL A 118 0.92 -7.16 -14.08
C VAL A 118 1.09 -5.65 -13.89
N LYS A 119 0.00 -4.91 -14.10
CA LYS A 119 -0.04 -3.48 -13.81
C LYS A 119 0.25 -3.22 -12.34
N ARG A 120 1.16 -2.29 -12.08
CA ARG A 120 1.51 -1.84 -10.72
C ARG A 120 1.17 -0.38 -10.55
N ASN A 121 0.68 -0.01 -9.39
CA ASN A 121 0.42 1.38 -9.01
C ASN A 121 1.27 1.75 -7.78
N PRO A 122 1.71 3.02 -7.69
CA PRO A 122 2.36 3.51 -6.47
C PRO A 122 1.39 3.49 -5.29
N ILE A 123 1.93 3.18 -4.10
CA ILE A 123 1.13 3.17 -2.86
C ILE A 123 0.73 4.59 -2.43
N HIS A 124 1.57 5.59 -2.75
CA HIS A 124 1.26 7.00 -2.56
C HIS A 124 0.60 7.56 -3.81
N ARG A 125 -0.70 7.73 -3.75
CA ARG A 125 -1.51 8.27 -4.84
C ARG A 125 -2.32 9.46 -4.34
N LYS A 126 -2.38 10.51 -5.15
CA LYS A 126 -3.28 11.65 -4.89
C LYS A 126 -4.73 11.18 -4.95
N ALA A 127 -5.57 11.77 -4.09
CA ALA A 127 -7.01 11.55 -4.18
C ALA A 127 -7.54 12.02 -5.54
N PRO A 128 -8.62 11.42 -6.07
CA PRO A 128 -9.25 11.89 -7.29
C PRO A 128 -9.65 13.37 -7.17
N ALA A 129 -9.47 14.11 -8.25
CA ALA A 129 -9.91 15.50 -8.30
C ALA A 129 -11.45 15.57 -8.19
N PHE A 130 -11.98 16.69 -7.70
CA PHE A 130 -13.42 16.86 -7.52
C PHE A 130 -14.21 16.61 -8.82
N ALA A 131 -13.64 17.00 -9.97
CA ALA A 131 -14.25 16.78 -11.28
C ALA A 131 -14.32 15.29 -11.71
N GLU A 132 -13.50 14.43 -11.10
CA GLU A 132 -13.47 12.98 -11.37
C GLU A 132 -14.37 12.17 -10.42
N GLN A 133 -14.96 12.84 -9.41
CA GLN A 133 -15.85 12.20 -8.47
C GLN A 133 -17.25 12.08 -9.03
N ALA A 134 -17.89 10.94 -8.81
CA ALA A 134 -19.30 10.77 -9.14
C ALA A 134 -20.15 11.75 -8.31
N THR A 135 -20.97 12.55 -9.00
CA THR A 135 -21.87 13.52 -8.38
C THR A 135 -23.22 12.93 -8.03
N GLU A 136 -23.56 11.80 -8.62
CA GLU A 136 -24.83 11.11 -8.40
C GLU A 136 -24.73 10.16 -7.21
N THR A 137 -25.77 10.26 -6.34
CA THR A 137 -25.90 9.34 -5.21
C THR A 137 -26.59 8.07 -5.67
N GLU A 138 -25.87 6.97 -5.65
CA GLU A 138 -26.41 5.65 -5.97
C GLU A 138 -26.66 4.87 -4.67
N ILE A 139 -27.87 4.30 -4.55
CA ILE A 139 -28.25 3.51 -3.38
C ILE A 139 -27.74 2.09 -3.53
N LEU A 140 -27.17 1.55 -2.46
CA LEU A 140 -26.78 0.14 -2.32
C LEU A 140 -27.96 -0.64 -1.76
N GLU A 141 -28.58 -1.48 -2.56
CA GLU A 141 -29.62 -2.40 -2.10
C GLU A 141 -28.97 -3.51 -1.27
N THR A 142 -29.29 -3.53 0.02
CA THR A 142 -28.68 -4.48 0.97
C THR A 142 -29.44 -5.79 1.07
N GLY A 143 -30.69 -5.86 0.58
CA GLY A 143 -31.60 -6.98 0.75
C GLY A 143 -32.22 -7.08 2.14
N ILE A 144 -31.88 -6.15 3.04
CA ILE A 144 -32.44 -6.08 4.40
C ILE A 144 -33.52 -5.01 4.41
N LYS A 145 -34.78 -5.41 4.39
CA LYS A 145 -35.95 -4.51 4.24
C LYS A 145 -35.93 -3.29 5.14
N VAL A 146 -35.55 -3.46 6.40
CA VAL A 146 -35.51 -2.37 7.38
C VAL A 146 -34.44 -1.34 7.00
N VAL A 147 -33.27 -1.79 6.53
CA VAL A 147 -32.20 -0.91 6.09
C VAL A 147 -32.60 -0.18 4.82
N ASP A 148 -33.04 -0.92 3.82
CA ASP A 148 -33.33 -0.36 2.48
C ASP A 148 -34.51 0.63 2.50
N LEU A 149 -35.49 0.44 3.40
CA LEU A 149 -36.67 1.31 3.51
C LEU A 149 -36.46 2.51 4.45
N LEU A 150 -35.76 2.32 5.57
CA LEU A 150 -35.68 3.35 6.62
C LEU A 150 -34.39 4.11 6.66
N CYS A 151 -33.27 3.48 6.23
CA CYS A 151 -31.94 4.08 6.23
C CYS A 151 -31.08 3.55 5.08
N PRO A 152 -31.49 3.82 3.82
CA PRO A 152 -30.78 3.28 2.66
C PRO A 152 -29.30 3.67 2.64
N TYR A 153 -28.47 2.73 2.25
CA TYR A 153 -27.02 2.92 2.19
C TYR A 153 -26.60 3.46 0.83
N GLN A 154 -25.64 4.36 0.84
CA GLN A 154 -25.07 4.90 -0.37
C GLN A 154 -23.89 4.02 -0.81
N LYS A 155 -23.77 3.71 -2.11
CA LYS A 155 -22.58 3.06 -2.69
C LYS A 155 -21.34 3.90 -2.41
N GLY A 156 -20.27 3.24 -1.95
CA GLY A 156 -19.02 3.90 -1.56
C GLY A 156 -19.09 4.68 -0.25
N GLY A 157 -20.23 4.65 0.44
CA GLY A 157 -20.43 5.30 1.74
C GLY A 157 -19.71 4.57 2.88
N LYS A 158 -19.56 5.28 4.00
CA LYS A 158 -19.07 4.74 5.28
C LYS A 158 -20.24 4.63 6.25
N ILE A 159 -20.55 3.41 6.69
CA ILE A 159 -21.71 3.12 7.51
C ILE A 159 -21.26 2.58 8.85
N GLY A 160 -21.77 3.15 9.95
CA GLY A 160 -21.51 2.71 11.31
C GLY A 160 -22.75 2.06 11.94
N LEU A 161 -22.59 0.88 12.49
CA LEU A 161 -23.64 0.19 13.28
C LEU A 161 -23.28 0.26 14.76
N PHE A 162 -24.07 1.01 15.50
CA PHE A 162 -23.86 1.23 16.93
C PHE A 162 -24.97 0.53 17.74
N GLY A 163 -24.59 -0.04 18.87
CA GLY A 163 -25.54 -0.68 19.78
C GLY A 163 -24.83 -1.43 20.91
N GLY A 164 -25.54 -1.75 21.96
CA GLY A 164 -25.06 -2.53 23.10
C GLY A 164 -24.72 -3.98 22.76
N ALA A 165 -24.27 -4.75 23.73
CA ALA A 165 -24.09 -6.19 23.60
C ALA A 165 -25.41 -6.91 23.34
N GLY A 166 -25.39 -7.94 22.51
CA GLY A 166 -26.58 -8.81 22.29
C GLY A 166 -27.70 -8.25 21.41
N VAL A 167 -27.55 -7.05 20.82
CA VAL A 167 -28.58 -6.44 19.96
C VAL A 167 -28.54 -6.90 18.50
N GLY A 168 -27.75 -7.91 18.16
CA GLY A 168 -27.71 -8.48 16.82
C GLY A 168 -26.80 -7.77 15.81
N LYS A 169 -25.94 -6.83 16.22
CA LYS A 169 -25.01 -6.13 15.31
C LYS A 169 -24.21 -7.09 14.44
N THR A 170 -23.62 -8.11 15.05
CA THR A 170 -22.78 -9.08 14.34
C THR A 170 -23.57 -9.85 13.29
N VAL A 171 -24.81 -10.24 13.61
CA VAL A 171 -25.69 -10.96 12.68
C VAL A 171 -26.04 -10.08 11.49
N LEU A 172 -26.37 -8.82 11.75
CA LEU A 172 -26.67 -7.84 10.69
C LEU A 172 -25.45 -7.61 9.77
N ILE A 173 -24.26 -7.49 10.36
CA ILE A 173 -23.03 -7.33 9.59
C ILE A 173 -22.73 -8.57 8.74
N GLN A 174 -22.91 -9.78 9.30
CA GLN A 174 -22.69 -11.02 8.55
C GLN A 174 -23.65 -11.14 7.35
N GLU A 175 -24.92 -10.75 7.55
CA GLU A 175 -25.90 -10.75 6.45
C GLU A 175 -25.57 -9.70 5.39
N LEU A 176 -25.14 -8.50 5.79
CA LEU A 176 -24.66 -7.47 4.86
C LEU A 176 -23.45 -7.97 4.04
N ILE A 177 -22.46 -8.58 4.70
CA ILE A 177 -21.28 -9.15 4.02
C ILE A 177 -21.72 -10.19 2.99
N ARG A 178 -22.60 -11.10 3.39
CA ARG A 178 -23.09 -12.14 2.49
C ARG A 178 -23.79 -11.54 1.27
N ASN A 179 -24.76 -10.65 1.49
CA ASN A 179 -25.56 -10.09 0.41
C ASN A 179 -24.69 -9.23 -0.55
N VAL A 180 -23.81 -8.40 -0.01
CA VAL A 180 -22.88 -7.59 -0.81
C VAL A 180 -21.92 -8.45 -1.63
N ALA A 181 -21.40 -9.53 -1.04
CA ALA A 181 -20.48 -10.42 -1.74
C ALA A 181 -21.16 -11.26 -2.81
N THR A 182 -22.39 -11.75 -2.57
CA THR A 182 -23.08 -12.64 -3.50
C THR A 182 -23.79 -11.89 -4.63
N GLU A 183 -24.42 -10.76 -4.32
CA GLU A 183 -25.29 -10.06 -5.29
C GLU A 183 -24.55 -8.93 -6.03
N HIS A 184 -23.61 -8.26 -5.37
CA HIS A 184 -22.95 -7.09 -5.95
C HIS A 184 -21.49 -7.33 -6.33
N GLY A 185 -20.87 -8.46 -5.93
CA GLY A 185 -19.44 -8.71 -6.17
C GLY A 185 -18.50 -7.64 -5.60
N LEU A 186 -18.99 -6.86 -4.62
CA LEU A 186 -18.28 -5.73 -4.05
C LEU A 186 -17.31 -6.17 -2.95
N SER A 187 -16.27 -5.38 -2.74
CA SER A 187 -15.35 -5.54 -1.62
C SER A 187 -15.87 -4.80 -0.39
N LEU A 188 -15.87 -5.47 0.76
CA LEU A 188 -16.32 -4.92 2.04
C LEU A 188 -15.16 -5.02 3.04
N ILE A 189 -14.84 -3.89 3.70
CA ILE A 189 -13.90 -3.84 4.80
C ILE A 189 -14.69 -3.72 6.09
N HIS A 190 -14.54 -4.70 6.98
CA HIS A 190 -15.19 -4.74 8.28
C HIS A 190 -14.18 -4.49 9.40
N ILE A 191 -14.50 -3.55 10.28
CA ILE A 191 -13.75 -3.26 11.49
C ILE A 191 -14.70 -3.48 12.67
N SER A 192 -14.41 -4.46 13.53
CA SER A 192 -15.15 -4.68 14.76
C SER A 192 -14.26 -4.46 15.97
N GLU A 193 -14.80 -3.81 16.97
CA GLU A 193 -14.17 -3.68 18.28
C GLU A 193 -14.36 -4.98 19.05
N PRO A 194 -13.29 -5.59 19.62
CA PRO A 194 -13.44 -6.78 20.43
C PRO A 194 -14.32 -6.47 21.66
N THR A 195 -15.37 -7.25 21.83
CA THR A 195 -16.19 -7.16 23.03
C THR A 195 -15.33 -7.53 24.24
N ARG A 196 -15.12 -6.57 25.14
CA ARG A 196 -14.58 -6.87 26.47
C ARG A 196 -15.60 -7.74 27.19
N HIS A 197 -15.22 -8.96 27.51
CA HIS A 197 -15.91 -9.80 28.48
C HIS A 197 -15.51 -9.39 29.90
#